data_a6a443c46777484b713be846645f25ae
#
_entry.id   a6a443c46777484b713be846645f25ae
#
_cell.length_a   1.000
_cell.length_b   1.000
_cell.length_c   1.000
_cell.angle_alpha   90.00
_cell.angle_beta   90.00
_cell.angle_gamma   90.00
#
_symmetry.space_group_name_H-M   'P 1'
#
loop_
_entity.id
_entity.type
_entity.pdbx_description
1 polymer ?
#
loop_
_entity_poly.entity_id
_entity_poly.type
_entity_poly.pdbx_seq_one_letter_code
_entity_poly.pdbx_strand_id
1 'polypeptide(L)'
;MKKSELIMHPQVETCIEAFNNSGKYLSNHRTYDPNDPSAYYNVEGLTSARVRHFLNNLCSQEGAVYLEVGVFAGATFCAAVQNNDMVAAYASDNWSQPDLKPAREDLHWTISDVTVETFVENLQENITTDSLDFDIQVLNGDSSQLGKKDFKHDVNIIFFDGDNSEQKMREFFLNMIDFTEDVFTLVVDDANIEQNVAVTKRFIDAMGLKVLYERELLNDQEDINMWWNGLYVVVLSKSKV
;
A
#
# COMPACT_ATOMS: atom_id res chain seq x y z
N MET A 1 20.15 -30.99 -22.47
CA MET A 1 19.78 -30.27 -21.23
C MET A 1 18.48 -29.52 -21.51
N LYS A 2 17.35 -29.93 -20.92
CA LYS A 2 16.11 -29.13 -20.95
C LYS A 2 16.37 -27.90 -20.14
N LYS A 3 16.22 -26.67 -20.69
CA LYS A 3 16.10 -25.46 -19.93
C LYS A 3 14.88 -25.63 -19.01
N SER A 4 15.09 -25.76 -17.71
CA SER A 4 14.00 -25.59 -16.78
C SER A 4 13.53 -24.13 -16.99
N GLU A 5 12.33 -23.94 -17.50
CA GLU A 5 11.67 -22.66 -17.44
C GLU A 5 11.64 -22.28 -15.95
N LEU A 6 12.30 -21.19 -15.61
CA LEU A 6 12.19 -20.60 -14.27
C LEU A 6 10.73 -20.13 -14.18
N ILE A 7 9.89 -20.88 -13.50
CA ILE A 7 8.52 -20.46 -13.21
C ILE A 7 8.63 -19.30 -12.22
N MET A 8 8.23 -18.13 -12.66
CA MET A 8 8.17 -16.92 -11.81
C MET A 8 7.07 -17.12 -10.77
N HIS A 9 7.28 -16.61 -9.54
CA HIS A 9 6.23 -16.68 -8.53
C HIS A 9 5.07 -15.76 -8.92
N PRO A 10 3.79 -16.16 -8.76
CA PRO A 10 2.63 -15.34 -9.15
C PRO A 10 2.65 -13.93 -8.56
N GLN A 11 3.07 -13.79 -7.31
CA GLN A 11 3.21 -12.48 -6.64
C GLN A 11 4.18 -11.54 -7.39
N VAL A 12 5.26 -12.07 -7.96
CA VAL A 12 6.23 -11.31 -8.76
C VAL A 12 5.61 -10.88 -10.09
N GLU A 13 4.88 -11.80 -10.75
CA GLU A 13 4.16 -11.49 -12.00
C GLU A 13 3.16 -10.35 -11.77
N THR A 14 2.36 -10.44 -10.70
CA THR A 14 1.41 -9.40 -10.30
C THR A 14 2.10 -8.06 -10.09
N CYS A 15 3.24 -8.00 -9.38
CA CYS A 15 3.99 -6.76 -9.19
C CYS A 15 4.46 -6.15 -10.50
N ILE A 16 4.97 -6.95 -11.42
CA ILE A 16 5.45 -6.49 -12.74
C ILE A 16 4.27 -5.95 -13.56
N GLU A 17 3.15 -6.66 -13.57
CA GLU A 17 1.94 -6.23 -14.29
C GLU A 17 1.34 -4.97 -13.69
N ALA A 18 1.24 -4.89 -12.36
CA ALA A 18 0.77 -3.71 -11.65
C ALA A 18 1.61 -2.47 -12.02
N PHE A 19 2.93 -2.61 -12.04
CA PHE A 19 3.82 -1.54 -12.46
C PHE A 19 3.57 -1.11 -13.92
N ASN A 20 3.49 -2.08 -14.86
CA ASN A 20 3.32 -1.79 -16.27
C ASN A 20 1.96 -1.13 -16.58
N ASN A 21 0.91 -1.55 -15.88
CA ASN A 21 -0.45 -1.08 -16.09
C ASN A 21 -0.69 0.28 -15.41
N SER A 22 -0.09 0.55 -14.24
CA SER A 22 -0.21 1.83 -13.56
C SER A 22 0.26 3.00 -14.40
N GLY A 23 1.33 2.84 -15.18
CA GLY A 23 1.81 3.87 -16.10
C GLY A 23 0.90 4.13 -17.31
N LYS A 24 -0.09 3.26 -17.53
CA LYS A 24 -1.13 3.42 -18.55
C LYS A 24 -2.48 3.79 -17.93
N TYR A 25 -2.52 3.95 -16.60
CA TYR A 25 -3.75 4.16 -15.82
C TYR A 25 -4.80 3.05 -16.06
N LEU A 26 -4.35 1.83 -16.24
CA LEU A 26 -5.20 0.65 -16.42
C LEU A 26 -5.30 -0.09 -15.10
N SER A 27 -6.49 -0.16 -14.52
CA SER A 27 -6.81 -0.93 -13.33
C SER A 27 -8.31 -1.11 -13.19
N ASN A 28 -8.76 -1.83 -12.17
CA ASN A 28 -10.17 -1.91 -11.78
C ASN A 28 -10.67 -0.63 -11.08
N HIS A 29 -9.75 0.24 -10.68
CA HIS A 29 -10.05 1.55 -10.15
C HIS A 29 -10.60 2.45 -11.27
N ARG A 30 -11.91 2.66 -11.29
CA ARG A 30 -12.62 3.36 -12.37
C ARG A 30 -12.64 4.88 -12.25
N THR A 31 -11.97 5.45 -11.29
CA THR A 31 -12.02 6.89 -11.04
C THR A 31 -11.09 7.70 -11.95
N TYR A 32 -10.37 7.06 -12.87
CA TYR A 32 -9.66 7.81 -13.90
C TYR A 32 -10.44 7.85 -15.20
N ASP A 33 -11.12 8.95 -15.44
CA ASP A 33 -11.52 9.36 -16.79
C ASP A 33 -10.65 10.58 -17.18
N PRO A 34 -9.78 10.47 -18.20
CA PRO A 34 -8.98 11.60 -18.65
C PRO A 34 -9.83 12.78 -19.13
N ASN A 35 -11.14 12.57 -19.37
CA ASN A 35 -12.11 13.59 -19.75
C ASN A 35 -12.88 14.15 -18.55
N ASP A 36 -12.79 13.52 -17.39
CA ASP A 36 -13.37 13.99 -16.13
C ASP A 36 -12.33 14.00 -15.00
N PRO A 37 -11.51 15.05 -14.92
CA PRO A 37 -10.52 15.16 -13.84
C PRO A 37 -11.12 15.20 -12.44
N SER A 38 -12.44 15.49 -12.29
CA SER A 38 -13.11 15.48 -10.99
C SER A 38 -13.38 14.07 -10.47
N ALA A 39 -13.44 13.07 -11.36
CA ALA A 39 -13.58 11.67 -10.98
C ALA A 39 -12.33 11.11 -10.26
N TYR A 40 -11.23 11.87 -10.24
CA TYR A 40 -9.95 11.47 -9.66
C TYR A 40 -9.89 11.47 -8.15
N TYR A 41 -10.69 12.28 -7.50
CA TYR A 41 -10.46 12.72 -6.12
C TYR A 41 -11.71 12.67 -5.26
N ASN A 42 -12.46 11.58 -5.35
CA ASN A 42 -13.55 11.42 -4.40
C ASN A 42 -13.01 11.33 -2.96
N VAL A 43 -11.75 10.90 -2.79
CA VAL A 43 -11.06 10.93 -1.50
C VAL A 43 -9.74 11.71 -1.64
N GLU A 44 -9.64 12.81 -0.89
CA GLU A 44 -8.39 13.57 -0.81
C GLU A 44 -7.28 12.76 -0.13
N GLY A 45 -6.04 12.93 -0.58
CA GLY A 45 -4.90 12.24 0.02
C GLY A 45 -3.57 12.59 -0.64
N LEU A 46 -2.50 12.37 0.12
CA LEU A 46 -1.11 12.66 -0.23
C LEU A 46 -0.55 11.58 -1.15
N THR A 47 -1.06 11.49 -2.37
CA THR A 47 -0.69 10.43 -3.31
C THR A 47 -0.91 10.85 -4.76
N SER A 48 -0.42 10.06 -5.70
CA SER A 48 -0.63 10.26 -7.13
C SER A 48 -1.64 9.25 -7.70
N ALA A 49 -2.19 9.58 -8.87
CA ALA A 49 -3.02 8.65 -9.62
C ALA A 49 -2.28 7.34 -9.94
N ARG A 50 -0.99 7.43 -10.25
CA ARG A 50 -0.18 6.27 -10.60
C ARG A 50 0.01 5.31 -9.43
N VAL A 51 0.21 5.83 -8.22
CA VAL A 51 0.26 5.04 -6.98
C VAL A 51 -1.07 4.34 -6.75
N ARG A 52 -2.20 5.05 -6.88
CA ARG A 52 -3.55 4.47 -6.73
C ARG A 52 -3.80 3.32 -7.71
N HIS A 53 -3.48 3.51 -9.00
CA HIS A 53 -3.59 2.44 -9.99
C HIS A 53 -2.66 1.26 -9.72
N PHE A 54 -1.47 1.53 -9.21
CA PHE A 54 -0.52 0.48 -8.86
C PHE A 54 -1.04 -0.38 -7.71
N LEU A 55 -1.52 0.23 -6.63
CA LEU A 55 -2.08 -0.48 -5.48
C LEU A 55 -3.34 -1.27 -5.86
N ASN A 56 -4.24 -0.67 -6.66
CA ASN A 56 -5.42 -1.38 -7.15
C ASN A 56 -5.05 -2.62 -7.97
N ASN A 57 -4.06 -2.51 -8.86
CA ASN A 57 -3.58 -3.65 -9.64
C ASN A 57 -2.91 -4.73 -8.78
N LEU A 58 -2.19 -4.36 -7.71
CA LEU A 58 -1.66 -5.33 -6.76
C LEU A 58 -2.78 -6.12 -6.08
N CYS A 59 -3.85 -5.42 -5.68
CA CYS A 59 -5.00 -6.01 -5.01
C CYS A 59 -5.95 -6.77 -5.94
N SER A 60 -5.74 -6.74 -7.27
CA SER A 60 -6.55 -7.49 -8.23
C SER A 60 -6.18 -8.97 -8.36
N GLN A 61 -5.13 -9.42 -7.67
CA GLN A 61 -4.73 -10.83 -7.68
C GLN A 61 -5.74 -11.70 -6.91
N GLU A 62 -5.89 -12.95 -7.36
CA GLU A 62 -6.68 -13.94 -6.64
C GLU A 62 -6.12 -14.17 -5.23
N GLY A 63 -6.99 -14.20 -4.23
CA GLY A 63 -6.60 -14.42 -2.84
C GLY A 63 -5.94 -13.20 -2.18
N ALA A 64 -6.13 -11.99 -2.71
CA ALA A 64 -5.56 -10.77 -2.12
C ALA A 64 -6.04 -10.55 -0.68
N VAL A 65 -5.09 -10.38 0.23
CA VAL A 65 -5.28 -9.92 1.61
C VAL A 65 -4.39 -8.70 1.81
N TYR A 66 -5.02 -7.54 1.89
CA TYR A 66 -4.35 -6.24 1.88
C TYR A 66 -4.30 -5.62 3.27
N LEU A 67 -3.15 -5.08 3.64
CA LEU A 67 -2.97 -4.22 4.81
C LEU A 67 -2.39 -2.87 4.36
N GLU A 68 -3.04 -1.79 4.74
CA GLU A 68 -2.48 -0.44 4.66
C GLU A 68 -2.20 0.08 6.06
N VAL A 69 -0.99 0.59 6.26
CA VAL A 69 -0.54 1.28 7.47
C VAL A 69 -0.35 2.74 7.15
N GLY A 70 -1.05 3.63 7.87
CA GLY A 70 -1.09 5.06 7.55
C GLY A 70 -2.18 5.38 6.53
N VAL A 71 -3.41 5.00 6.86
CA VAL A 71 -4.55 5.12 5.93
C VAL A 71 -5.02 6.56 5.76
N PHE A 72 -4.87 7.39 6.79
CA PHE A 72 -5.30 8.78 6.81
C PHE A 72 -6.78 8.94 6.41
N ALA A 73 -7.09 9.73 5.34
CA ALA A 73 -8.45 9.89 4.82
C ALA A 73 -8.91 8.73 3.90
N GLY A 74 -8.02 7.80 3.54
CA GLY A 74 -8.34 6.58 2.80
C GLY A 74 -8.17 6.66 1.28
N ALA A 75 -7.44 7.65 0.77
CA ALA A 75 -7.28 7.84 -0.68
C ALA A 75 -6.65 6.63 -1.39
N THR A 76 -5.59 6.08 -0.83
CA THR A 76 -4.87 4.90 -1.31
C THR A 76 -5.64 3.62 -0.99
N PHE A 77 -6.20 3.53 0.21
CA PHE A 77 -6.98 2.37 0.63
C PHE A 77 -8.23 2.17 -0.25
N CYS A 78 -9.05 3.21 -0.41
CA CYS A 78 -10.22 3.13 -1.27
C CYS A 78 -9.85 2.77 -2.71
N ALA A 79 -8.77 3.35 -3.23
CA ALA A 79 -8.28 2.99 -4.56
C ALA A 79 -7.87 1.52 -4.64
N ALA A 80 -7.12 1.02 -3.66
CA ALA A 80 -6.63 -0.36 -3.64
C ALA A 80 -7.76 -1.39 -3.66
N VAL A 81 -8.82 -1.17 -2.88
CA VAL A 81 -9.90 -2.14 -2.72
C VAL A 81 -11.00 -2.03 -3.78
N GLN A 82 -11.12 -0.89 -4.46
CA GLN A 82 -12.22 -0.60 -5.37
C GLN A 82 -12.31 -1.60 -6.53
N ASN A 83 -13.47 -2.24 -6.69
CA ASN A 83 -13.78 -3.19 -7.77
C ASN A 83 -12.84 -4.41 -7.84
N ASN A 84 -12.16 -4.75 -6.75
CA ASN A 84 -11.35 -5.95 -6.64
C ASN A 84 -12.11 -7.03 -5.85
N ASP A 85 -11.94 -8.29 -6.28
CA ASP A 85 -12.42 -9.47 -5.57
C ASP A 85 -11.29 -9.96 -4.64
N MET A 86 -11.43 -9.64 -3.36
CA MET A 86 -10.39 -9.84 -2.34
C MET A 86 -10.87 -10.84 -1.28
N VAL A 87 -9.95 -11.34 -0.48
CA VAL A 87 -10.29 -12.14 0.72
C VAL A 87 -10.56 -11.24 1.92
N ALA A 88 -9.71 -10.24 2.13
CA ALA A 88 -9.87 -9.25 3.20
C ALA A 88 -9.02 -8.00 2.95
N ALA A 89 -9.42 -6.89 3.59
CA ALA A 89 -8.62 -5.68 3.65
C ALA A 89 -8.59 -5.10 5.07
N TYR A 90 -7.42 -4.63 5.49
CA TYR A 90 -7.16 -4.10 6.82
C TYR A 90 -6.64 -2.68 6.70
N ALA A 91 -7.33 -1.72 7.33
CA ALA A 91 -6.96 -0.32 7.37
C ALA A 91 -6.41 0.03 8.76
N SER A 92 -5.12 0.34 8.87
CA SER A 92 -4.47 0.66 10.14
C SER A 92 -3.99 2.09 10.17
N ASP A 93 -4.45 2.83 11.19
CA ASP A 93 -3.97 4.19 11.49
C ASP A 93 -4.24 4.48 12.96
N ASN A 94 -3.52 5.43 13.54
CA ASN A 94 -3.80 5.96 14.87
C ASN A 94 -4.53 7.31 14.81
N TRP A 95 -4.71 7.85 13.60
CA TRP A 95 -5.30 9.17 13.33
C TRP A 95 -4.74 10.30 14.20
N SER A 96 -3.50 10.11 14.71
CA SER A 96 -2.76 11.18 15.35
C SER A 96 -2.17 12.06 14.25
N GLN A 97 -2.66 13.30 14.16
CA GLN A 97 -2.27 14.19 13.08
C GLN A 97 -0.89 14.81 13.37
N PRO A 98 0.12 14.54 12.55
CA PRO A 98 1.29 15.40 12.52
C PRO A 98 0.89 16.77 11.91
N ASP A 99 1.63 17.82 12.22
CA ASP A 99 1.55 19.13 11.54
C ASP A 99 1.99 18.97 10.06
N LEU A 100 1.13 18.34 9.25
CA LEU A 100 1.40 18.16 7.83
C LEU A 100 1.29 19.49 7.13
N LYS A 101 2.43 20.02 6.69
CA LYS A 101 2.49 21.17 5.79
C LYS A 101 2.84 20.65 4.40
N PRO A 102 2.08 21.05 3.35
CA PRO A 102 2.47 20.69 1.99
C PRO A 102 3.89 21.21 1.72
N ALA A 103 4.73 20.38 1.13
CA ALA A 103 6.05 20.80 0.67
C ALA A 103 5.95 21.74 -0.54
N ARG A 104 4.79 21.77 -1.20
CA ARG A 104 4.50 22.61 -2.36
C ARG A 104 3.37 23.59 -2.08
N GLU A 105 3.62 24.89 -2.34
CA GLU A 105 2.65 25.97 -2.12
C GLU A 105 1.42 25.92 -3.05
N ASP A 106 1.49 25.18 -4.16
CA ASP A 106 0.39 25.00 -5.13
C ASP A 106 -0.58 23.88 -4.73
N LEU A 107 -0.24 23.08 -3.72
CA LEU A 107 -1.11 22.06 -3.18
C LEU A 107 -1.91 22.66 -2.01
N HIS A 108 -3.17 22.98 -2.26
CA HIS A 108 -4.10 23.44 -1.24
C HIS A 108 -4.71 22.24 -0.52
N TRP A 109 -4.13 21.90 0.64
CA TRP A 109 -4.71 20.93 1.54
C TRP A 109 -5.63 21.59 2.54
N THR A 110 -6.85 21.14 2.60
CA THR A 110 -7.75 21.41 3.72
C THR A 110 -7.74 20.24 4.72
N ILE A 111 -6.58 19.61 4.88
CA ILE A 111 -6.44 18.39 5.68
C ILE A 111 -6.15 18.78 7.13
N SER A 112 -7.05 19.48 7.75
CA SER A 112 -7.10 19.56 9.21
C SER A 112 -8.23 18.66 9.69
N ASP A 113 -7.99 17.94 10.77
CA ASP A 113 -9.01 17.18 11.49
C ASP A 113 -9.50 15.88 10.83
N VAL A 114 -8.64 15.14 10.08
CA VAL A 114 -8.97 13.80 9.61
C VAL A 114 -9.03 12.84 10.80
N THR A 115 -10.15 12.17 10.96
CA THR A 115 -10.41 11.19 12.03
C THR A 115 -10.75 9.84 11.44
N VAL A 116 -10.88 8.83 12.29
CA VAL A 116 -11.37 7.52 11.86
C VAL A 116 -12.77 7.62 11.25
N GLU A 117 -13.61 8.53 11.75
CA GLU A 117 -14.95 8.78 11.21
C GLU A 117 -14.85 9.32 9.77
N THR A 118 -13.96 10.27 9.51
CA THR A 118 -13.69 10.78 8.15
C THR A 118 -13.29 9.66 7.19
N PHE A 119 -12.39 8.77 7.62
CA PHE A 119 -12.02 7.60 6.82
C PHE A 119 -13.23 6.69 6.54
N VAL A 120 -14.03 6.38 7.57
CA VAL A 120 -15.20 5.49 7.42
C VAL A 120 -16.25 6.11 6.51
N GLU A 121 -16.50 7.43 6.59
CA GLU A 121 -17.41 8.16 5.70
C GLU A 121 -16.90 8.08 4.25
N ASN A 122 -15.63 8.39 4.01
CA ASN A 122 -15.02 8.28 2.69
C ASN A 122 -15.10 6.86 2.12
N LEU A 123 -14.88 5.85 2.95
CA LEU A 123 -15.01 4.44 2.55
C LEU A 123 -16.44 4.11 2.12
N GLN A 124 -17.43 4.53 2.91
CA GLN A 124 -18.85 4.28 2.61
C GLN A 124 -19.32 5.01 1.36
N GLU A 125 -18.84 6.22 1.10
CA GLU A 125 -19.20 7.00 -0.08
C GLU A 125 -18.58 6.47 -1.37
N ASN A 126 -17.37 5.92 -1.29
CA ASN A 126 -16.58 5.55 -2.46
C ASN A 126 -16.60 4.04 -2.77
N ILE A 127 -16.89 3.22 -1.77
CA ILE A 127 -16.99 1.78 -1.92
C ILE A 127 -18.42 1.36 -1.70
N THR A 128 -19.06 0.80 -2.73
CA THR A 128 -20.42 0.23 -2.60
C THR A 128 -20.31 -1.04 -1.76
N THR A 129 -20.50 -0.90 -0.45
CA THR A 129 -20.38 -2.01 0.52
C THR A 129 -21.33 -3.15 0.26
N ASP A 130 -22.48 -2.89 -0.37
CA ASP A 130 -23.47 -3.91 -0.76
C ASP A 130 -22.96 -4.86 -1.87
N SER A 131 -21.83 -4.54 -2.52
CA SER A 131 -21.22 -5.35 -3.58
C SER A 131 -19.89 -5.99 -3.18
N LEU A 132 -19.42 -5.76 -1.94
CA LEU A 132 -18.18 -6.37 -1.44
C LEU A 132 -18.48 -7.76 -0.86
N ASP A 133 -17.88 -8.77 -1.44
CA ASP A 133 -17.91 -10.14 -0.92
C ASP A 133 -16.77 -10.44 0.07
N PHE A 134 -16.10 -9.39 0.61
CA PHE A 134 -14.99 -9.54 1.54
C PHE A 134 -15.08 -8.57 2.74
N ASP A 135 -14.39 -8.93 3.82
CA ASP A 135 -14.37 -8.16 5.07
C ASP A 135 -13.37 -6.99 4.99
N ILE A 136 -13.81 -5.77 5.34
CA ILE A 136 -12.92 -4.64 5.64
C ILE A 136 -12.89 -4.42 7.15
N GLN A 137 -11.68 -4.41 7.72
CA GLN A 137 -11.47 -4.18 9.14
C GLN A 137 -10.64 -2.93 9.40
N VAL A 138 -11.13 -2.04 10.28
CA VAL A 138 -10.42 -0.85 10.74
C VAL A 138 -9.67 -1.17 12.03
N LEU A 139 -8.36 -0.98 12.01
CA LEU A 139 -7.43 -1.21 13.12
C LEU A 139 -6.95 0.14 13.65
N ASN A 140 -7.74 0.73 14.57
CA ASN A 140 -7.43 2.03 15.16
C ASN A 140 -6.38 1.88 16.28
N GLY A 141 -5.18 2.39 16.06
CA GLY A 141 -4.09 2.36 17.02
C GLY A 141 -2.69 2.39 16.40
N ASP A 142 -1.69 2.25 17.24
CA ASP A 142 -0.29 2.20 16.86
C ASP A 142 0.03 0.91 16.08
N SER A 143 0.35 1.05 14.80
CA SER A 143 0.65 -0.08 13.91
C SER A 143 1.82 -0.93 14.39
N SER A 144 2.75 -0.37 15.16
CA SER A 144 3.86 -1.13 15.77
C SER A 144 3.39 -2.15 16.82
N GLN A 145 2.12 -2.10 17.24
CA GLN A 145 1.52 -3.03 18.19
C GLN A 145 0.68 -4.14 17.52
N LEU A 146 0.54 -4.08 16.21
CA LEU A 146 -0.19 -5.11 15.46
C LEU A 146 0.51 -6.46 15.57
N GLY A 147 -0.30 -7.51 15.66
CA GLY A 147 0.19 -8.88 15.73
C GLY A 147 -0.82 -9.87 15.16
N LYS A 148 -0.49 -11.15 15.09
CA LYS A 148 -1.31 -12.20 14.48
C LYS A 148 -2.77 -12.20 14.94
N LYS A 149 -3.03 -11.86 16.21
CA LYS A 149 -4.38 -11.80 16.80
C LYS A 149 -5.32 -10.79 16.15
N ASP A 150 -4.76 -9.78 15.46
CA ASP A 150 -5.51 -8.69 14.86
C ASP A 150 -5.97 -9.03 13.42
N PHE A 151 -5.53 -10.18 12.89
CA PHE A 151 -5.78 -10.61 11.52
C PHE A 151 -6.46 -11.96 11.45
N LYS A 152 -7.60 -12.02 10.74
CA LYS A 152 -8.32 -13.27 10.45
C LYS A 152 -7.61 -14.09 9.38
N HIS A 153 -6.99 -13.42 8.40
CA HIS A 153 -6.26 -14.01 7.28
C HIS A 153 -4.82 -13.53 7.29
N ASP A 154 -3.88 -14.36 6.82
CA ASP A 154 -2.50 -13.95 6.61
C ASP A 154 -2.42 -12.93 5.48
N VAL A 155 -1.69 -11.83 5.73
CA VAL A 155 -1.56 -10.71 4.79
C VAL A 155 -0.54 -11.05 3.69
N ASN A 156 -0.88 -10.79 2.43
CA ASN A 156 0.05 -11.01 1.32
C ASN A 156 0.40 -9.73 0.55
N ILE A 157 -0.26 -8.60 0.85
CA ILE A 157 0.08 -7.29 0.30
C ILE A 157 0.07 -6.28 1.44
N ILE A 158 1.19 -5.59 1.66
CA ILE A 158 1.31 -4.53 2.66
C ILE A 158 1.71 -3.24 1.95
N PHE A 159 0.97 -2.17 2.19
CA PHE A 159 1.38 -0.80 1.89
C PHE A 159 1.68 -0.10 3.21
N PHE A 160 2.94 0.29 3.40
CA PHE A 160 3.42 0.98 4.59
C PHE A 160 3.66 2.45 4.26
N ASP A 161 2.80 3.30 4.79
CA ASP A 161 2.82 4.77 4.72
C ASP A 161 2.59 5.36 6.12
N GLY A 162 3.18 4.74 7.13
CA GLY A 162 3.01 5.09 8.54
C GLY A 162 4.15 5.96 9.08
N ASP A 163 4.40 5.84 10.38
CA ASP A 163 5.51 6.56 11.05
C ASP A 163 6.87 6.12 10.50
N ASN A 164 7.54 7.03 9.78
CA ASN A 164 8.84 6.82 9.15
C ASN A 164 10.04 6.87 10.12
N SER A 165 9.81 6.95 11.45
CA SER A 165 10.90 6.81 12.40
C SER A 165 11.49 5.39 12.34
N GLU A 166 12.83 5.28 12.37
CA GLU A 166 13.52 3.98 12.29
C GLU A 166 13.01 2.99 13.33
N GLN A 167 12.70 3.47 14.54
CA GLN A 167 12.20 2.63 15.62
C GLN A 167 10.82 2.02 15.27
N LYS A 168 9.86 2.84 14.83
CA LYS A 168 8.50 2.39 14.52
C LYS A 168 8.44 1.47 13.30
N MET A 169 9.19 1.81 12.25
CA MET A 169 9.34 0.92 11.11
C MET A 169 9.87 -0.45 11.53
N ARG A 170 10.94 -0.49 12.34
CA ARG A 170 11.52 -1.76 12.81
C ARG A 170 10.55 -2.56 13.67
N GLU A 171 9.85 -1.91 14.61
CA GLU A 171 8.85 -2.57 15.46
C GLU A 171 7.76 -3.20 14.61
N PHE A 172 7.19 -2.44 13.66
CA PHE A 172 6.16 -2.95 12.74
C PHE A 172 6.69 -4.11 11.89
N PHE A 173 7.86 -3.95 11.26
CA PHE A 173 8.42 -4.97 10.37
C PHE A 173 8.76 -6.27 11.11
N LEU A 174 9.20 -6.21 12.36
CA LEU A 174 9.42 -7.41 13.16
C LEU A 174 8.10 -8.16 13.43
N ASN A 175 7.03 -7.43 13.74
CA ASN A 175 5.74 -8.02 14.05
C ASN A 175 5.03 -8.57 12.80
N MET A 176 5.20 -7.93 11.63
CA MET A 176 4.48 -8.33 10.41
C MET A 176 4.82 -9.76 9.96
N ILE A 177 5.98 -10.29 10.32
CA ILE A 177 6.37 -11.66 9.97
C ILE A 177 5.37 -12.69 10.50
N ASP A 178 4.78 -12.44 11.66
CA ASP A 178 3.87 -13.39 12.31
C ASP A 178 2.49 -13.45 11.65
N PHE A 179 2.12 -12.42 10.88
CA PHE A 179 0.80 -12.33 10.25
C PHE A 179 0.83 -12.21 8.71
N THR A 180 2.02 -12.33 8.09
CA THR A 180 2.12 -12.39 6.63
C THR A 180 2.13 -13.83 6.11
N GLU A 181 1.76 -14.01 4.84
CA GLU A 181 1.97 -15.28 4.11
C GLU A 181 3.46 -15.60 3.93
N ASP A 182 3.75 -16.83 3.46
CA ASP A 182 5.12 -17.26 3.16
C ASP A 182 5.77 -16.43 2.05
N VAL A 183 4.97 -15.96 1.11
CA VAL A 183 5.38 -14.99 0.07
C VAL A 183 4.42 -13.81 0.11
N PHE A 184 4.97 -12.62 0.26
CA PHE A 184 4.20 -11.39 0.36
C PHE A 184 4.89 -10.22 -0.34
N THR A 185 4.10 -9.22 -0.73
CA THR A 185 4.57 -7.96 -1.29
C THR A 185 4.57 -6.89 -0.19
N LEU A 186 5.71 -6.23 -0.01
CA LEU A 186 5.83 -5.04 0.82
C LEU A 186 6.09 -3.83 -0.08
N VAL A 187 5.22 -2.83 0.01
CA VAL A 187 5.37 -1.52 -0.62
C VAL A 187 5.60 -0.51 0.49
N VAL A 188 6.70 0.21 0.45
CA VAL A 188 7.03 1.27 1.41
C VAL A 188 6.96 2.60 0.69
N ASP A 189 6.14 3.53 1.20
CA ASP A 189 6.03 4.89 0.68
C ASP A 189 7.20 5.76 1.13
N ASP A 190 7.27 6.99 0.61
CA ASP A 190 8.35 7.94 0.91
C ASP A 190 9.75 7.38 0.65
N ALA A 191 9.92 6.58 -0.41
CA ALA A 191 11.23 5.98 -0.75
C ALA A 191 12.29 7.03 -1.17
N ASN A 192 11.88 8.26 -1.47
CA ASN A 192 12.80 9.39 -1.65
C ASN A 192 13.55 9.73 -0.34
N ILE A 193 13.02 9.31 0.81
CA ILE A 193 13.72 9.34 2.10
C ILE A 193 14.62 8.09 2.17
N GLU A 194 15.91 8.27 1.86
CA GLU A 194 16.89 7.18 1.81
C GLU A 194 16.88 6.27 3.05
N GLN A 195 16.57 6.84 4.22
CA GLN A 195 16.44 6.09 5.47
C GLN A 195 15.37 5.00 5.39
N ASN A 196 14.21 5.24 4.77
CA ASN A 196 13.11 4.27 4.71
C ASN A 196 13.52 3.02 3.96
N VAL A 197 14.16 3.19 2.80
CA VAL A 197 14.72 2.07 2.01
C VAL A 197 15.81 1.35 2.79
N ALA A 198 16.73 2.09 3.43
CA ALA A 198 17.82 1.51 4.18
C ALA A 198 17.34 0.71 5.41
N VAL A 199 16.33 1.19 6.15
CA VAL A 199 15.71 0.45 7.27
C VAL A 199 15.08 -0.84 6.77
N THR A 200 14.33 -0.77 5.68
CA THR A 200 13.65 -1.94 5.10
C THR A 200 14.68 -3.00 4.65
N LYS A 201 15.74 -2.61 3.96
CA LYS A 201 16.80 -3.54 3.52
C LYS A 201 17.52 -4.19 4.70
N ARG A 202 17.85 -3.41 5.74
CA ARG A 202 18.45 -3.97 6.97
C ARG A 202 17.54 -4.98 7.66
N PHE A 203 16.22 -4.73 7.66
CA PHE A 203 15.25 -5.67 8.21
C PHE A 203 15.21 -6.97 7.38
N ILE A 204 15.13 -6.89 6.05
CA ILE A 204 15.12 -8.05 5.14
C ILE A 204 16.35 -8.94 5.40
N ASP A 205 17.53 -8.33 5.48
CA ASP A 205 18.79 -9.04 5.75
C ASP A 205 18.79 -9.68 7.14
N ALA A 206 18.38 -8.93 8.17
CA ALA A 206 18.36 -9.41 9.55
C ALA A 206 17.41 -10.60 9.77
N MET A 207 16.28 -10.62 9.07
CA MET A 207 15.30 -11.71 9.13
C MET A 207 15.64 -12.88 8.20
N GLY A 208 16.65 -12.73 7.33
CA GLY A 208 17.05 -13.73 6.36
C GLY A 208 15.98 -14.02 5.33
N LEU A 209 15.17 -13.00 4.97
CA LEU A 209 14.14 -13.12 3.96
C LEU A 209 14.77 -13.18 2.57
N LYS A 210 14.18 -13.98 1.70
CA LYS A 210 14.61 -14.06 0.31
C LYS A 210 13.87 -13.00 -0.51
N VAL A 211 14.63 -12.13 -1.18
CA VAL A 211 14.09 -11.18 -2.16
C VAL A 211 13.82 -11.93 -3.47
N LEU A 212 12.56 -11.96 -3.90
CA LEU A 212 12.13 -12.54 -5.18
C LEU A 212 12.05 -11.48 -6.28
N TYR A 213 11.71 -10.25 -5.91
CA TYR A 213 11.64 -9.07 -6.77
C TYR A 213 11.87 -7.81 -5.95
N GLU A 214 12.52 -6.82 -6.54
CA GLU A 214 12.81 -5.55 -5.88
C GLU A 214 12.79 -4.42 -6.89
N ARG A 215 12.23 -3.26 -6.48
CA ARG A 215 12.26 -2.06 -7.29
C ARG A 215 12.17 -0.79 -6.45
N GLU A 216 13.06 0.16 -6.72
CA GLU A 216 12.99 1.53 -6.23
C GLU A 216 12.40 2.43 -7.31
N LEU A 217 11.34 3.15 -7.00
CA LEU A 217 10.59 4.01 -7.90
C LEU A 217 10.72 5.45 -7.41
N LEU A 218 11.89 6.04 -7.65
CA LEU A 218 12.22 7.39 -7.22
C LEU A 218 11.82 8.43 -8.28
N ASN A 219 11.45 9.63 -7.84
CA ASN A 219 11.08 10.75 -8.67
C ASN A 219 11.22 12.07 -7.90
N ASP A 220 10.83 13.18 -8.52
CA ASP A 220 10.76 14.47 -7.83
C ASP A 220 9.73 14.41 -6.70
N GLN A 221 9.97 15.15 -5.63
CA GLN A 221 9.11 15.18 -4.46
C GLN A 221 7.69 15.65 -4.82
N GLU A 222 6.67 14.97 -4.27
CA GLU A 222 5.24 15.25 -4.49
C GLU A 222 4.86 15.33 -5.99
N ASP A 223 5.45 14.46 -6.82
CA ASP A 223 5.11 14.38 -8.24
C ASP A 223 3.77 13.65 -8.42
N ILE A 224 2.70 14.44 -8.63
CA ILE A 224 1.33 13.94 -8.82
C ILE A 224 1.15 13.05 -10.06
N ASN A 225 2.08 13.08 -11.01
CA ASN A 225 2.03 12.31 -12.24
C ASN A 225 2.84 11.02 -12.18
N MET A 226 3.66 10.87 -11.15
CA MET A 226 4.58 9.74 -11.00
C MET A 226 4.30 8.98 -9.68
N TRP A 227 5.33 8.77 -8.87
CA TRP A 227 5.27 7.93 -7.68
C TRP A 227 5.15 8.73 -6.39
N TRP A 228 4.63 9.95 -6.46
CA TRP A 228 4.50 10.87 -5.33
C TRP A 228 5.88 11.16 -4.70
N ASN A 229 6.16 10.66 -3.52
CA ASN A 229 7.46 10.74 -2.84
C ASN A 229 8.34 9.51 -3.05
N GLY A 230 8.03 8.70 -4.06
CA GLY A 230 8.73 7.46 -4.38
C GLY A 230 8.20 6.25 -3.63
N LEU A 231 8.31 5.08 -4.27
CA LEU A 231 7.95 3.80 -3.67
C LEU A 231 9.15 2.85 -3.66
N TYR A 232 9.29 2.10 -2.59
CA TYR A 232 10.13 0.90 -2.55
C TYR A 232 9.24 -0.33 -2.54
N VAL A 233 9.32 -1.14 -3.59
CA VAL A 233 8.49 -2.33 -3.78
C VAL A 233 9.35 -3.57 -3.71
N VAL A 234 9.01 -4.52 -2.85
CA VAL A 234 9.74 -5.77 -2.72
C VAL A 234 8.79 -6.94 -2.51
N VAL A 235 9.02 -8.05 -3.25
CA VAL A 235 8.37 -9.35 -3.01
C VAL A 235 9.32 -10.22 -2.23
N LEU A 236 8.88 -10.65 -1.07
CA LEU A 236 9.67 -11.37 -0.07
C LEU A 236 9.15 -12.79 0.12
N SER A 237 10.07 -13.71 0.41
CA SER A 237 9.73 -15.08 0.83
C SER A 237 10.40 -15.40 2.17
N LYS A 238 9.63 -16.01 3.08
CA LYS A 238 10.10 -16.54 4.37
C LYS A 238 10.85 -17.86 4.22
N SER A 239 10.67 -18.54 3.06
CA SER A 239 11.32 -19.81 2.81
C SER A 239 12.84 -19.63 2.72
N LYS A 240 13.56 -20.25 3.63
CA LYS A 240 15.02 -20.38 3.53
C LYS A 240 15.35 -21.29 2.33
N VAL A 241 16.32 -20.89 1.53
CA VAL A 241 16.86 -21.70 0.44
C VAL A 241 17.59 -22.91 1.04
#